data_23d110b499a34487c650fc55321876f5
#
_entry.id   23d110b499a34487c650fc55321876f5
#
_cell.length_a   1.000
_cell.length_b   1.000
_cell.length_c   1.000
_cell.angle_alpha   90.00
_cell.angle_beta   90.00
_cell.angle_gamma   90.00
#
_symmetry.space_group_name_H-M   'P 1'
#
loop_
_entity.id
_entity.type
_entity.pdbx_description
1 polymer ?
#
loop_
_entity_poly.entity_id
_entity_poly.type
_entity_poly.pdbx_seq_one_letter_code
_entity_poly.pdbx_strand_id
1 'polypeptide(L)'
;VTISDEKATSSEGTSISIRKEGSAPAWGAVYKQYFQNINEVKKQKGVLNVEKLLFVETNNGTERQLRPVTPDEPLSVGDKVVVRLVVRTDREMDYVFLKDLRAGCFEPADQLSGSIYRDGVWYYQSPTDVSENFFFERLPQGTFVLEYAVYVSRTGEYAGGISTIQCL
;
A
#
# COMPACT_ATOMS: atom_id res chain seq x y z
N VAL A 1 5.65 -3.18 -30.95
CA VAL A 1 4.31 -3.00 -31.52
C VAL A 1 3.49 -2.29 -30.46
N THR A 2 3.02 -1.08 -30.75
CA THR A 2 2.11 -0.35 -29.86
C THR A 2 0.69 -0.65 -30.35
N ILE A 3 -0.13 -1.23 -29.47
CA ILE A 3 -1.55 -1.42 -29.74
C ILE A 3 -2.27 -0.30 -28.98
N SER A 4 -2.62 0.77 -29.69
CA SER A 4 -3.46 1.84 -29.14
C SER A 4 -4.90 1.53 -29.48
N ASP A 5 -5.80 1.34 -28.51
CA ASP A 5 -7.10 1.44 -28.77
C ASP A 5 -8.30 1.28 -28.00
N GLU A 6 -9.41 1.69 -28.51
CA GLU A 6 -10.80 1.45 -28.11
C GLU A 6 -11.18 -0.04 -27.87
N LYS A 7 -10.37 -0.98 -28.32
CA LYS A 7 -10.59 -2.43 -28.14
C LYS A 7 -10.07 -2.98 -26.81
N ALA A 8 -9.29 -2.21 -26.05
CA ALA A 8 -8.75 -2.66 -24.77
C ALA A 8 -9.75 -2.52 -23.61
N THR A 9 -10.91 -1.91 -23.83
CA THR A 9 -11.94 -1.66 -22.82
C THR A 9 -13.01 -2.76 -22.71
N SER A 10 -12.98 -3.77 -23.57
CA SER A 10 -13.89 -4.92 -23.42
C SER A 10 -13.38 -5.87 -22.35
N SER A 11 -14.27 -6.29 -21.45
CA SER A 11 -14.02 -7.26 -20.38
C SER A 11 -13.65 -8.67 -20.87
N GLU A 12 -13.68 -8.91 -22.16
CA GLU A 12 -13.22 -10.13 -22.79
C GLU A 12 -11.71 -10.04 -23.05
N GLY A 13 -10.98 -10.93 -22.40
CA GLY A 13 -9.54 -10.92 -22.38
C GLY A 13 -8.90 -10.89 -23.78
N THR A 14 -8.17 -9.83 -24.08
CA THR A 14 -7.34 -9.76 -25.28
C THR A 14 -6.19 -10.76 -25.11
N SER A 15 -6.19 -11.81 -25.91
CA SER A 15 -5.08 -12.75 -25.94
C SER A 15 -3.95 -12.20 -26.81
N ILE A 16 -2.73 -12.21 -26.26
CA ILE A 16 -1.52 -11.87 -27.00
C ILE A 16 -0.77 -13.18 -27.26
N SER A 17 -0.63 -13.56 -28.52
CA SER A 17 0.17 -14.72 -28.92
C SER A 17 1.56 -14.27 -29.33
N ILE A 18 2.58 -14.76 -28.66
CA ILE A 18 3.97 -14.51 -28.99
C ILE A 18 4.60 -15.80 -29.52
N ARG A 19 5.02 -15.78 -30.76
CA ARG A 19 5.75 -16.89 -31.39
C ARG A 19 7.21 -16.51 -31.56
N LYS A 20 8.09 -17.32 -31.01
CA LYS A 20 9.54 -17.18 -31.18
C LYS A 20 10.05 -18.22 -32.22
N GLU A 21 10.83 -17.75 -33.16
CA GLU A 21 11.55 -18.62 -34.13
C GLU A 21 13.05 -18.56 -33.83
N GLY A 22 13.72 -19.69 -33.89
CA GLY A 22 15.15 -19.82 -33.61
C GLY A 22 15.48 -20.25 -32.18
N SER A 23 16.76 -20.60 -31.94
CA SER A 23 17.27 -21.16 -30.68
C SER A 23 17.78 -20.09 -29.65
N ALA A 24 18.05 -18.86 -30.11
CA ALA A 24 18.57 -17.80 -29.24
C ALA A 24 17.53 -17.35 -28.22
N PRO A 25 17.93 -16.97 -26.99
CA PRO A 25 17.00 -16.40 -25.99
C PRO A 25 16.28 -15.15 -26.52
N ALA A 26 15.01 -14.98 -26.17
CA ALA A 26 14.25 -13.77 -26.46
C ALA A 26 13.65 -13.24 -25.19
N TRP A 27 13.66 -11.94 -25.05
CA TRP A 27 13.14 -11.21 -23.88
C TRP A 27 12.01 -10.29 -24.35
N GLY A 28 10.99 -10.16 -23.53
CA GLY A 28 9.89 -9.24 -23.81
C GLY A 28 9.06 -9.00 -22.57
N ALA A 29 8.33 -7.90 -22.57
CA ALA A 29 7.38 -7.56 -21.55
C ALA A 29 6.09 -7.04 -22.19
N VAL A 30 4.96 -7.31 -21.54
CA VAL A 30 3.66 -6.79 -21.93
C VAL A 30 3.15 -5.92 -20.77
N TYR A 31 2.90 -4.66 -21.07
CA TYR A 31 2.34 -3.70 -20.11
C TYR A 31 0.90 -3.40 -20.48
N LYS A 32 0.00 -3.58 -19.52
CA LYS A 32 -1.40 -3.18 -19.63
C LYS A 32 -1.65 -2.00 -18.70
N GLN A 33 -2.03 -0.85 -19.25
CA GLN A 33 -2.38 0.35 -18.49
C GLN A 33 -3.85 0.66 -18.70
N TYR A 34 -4.56 0.94 -17.62
CA TYR A 34 -5.97 1.32 -17.64
C TYR A 34 -6.30 2.15 -16.41
N PHE A 35 -7.35 2.95 -16.51
CA PHE A 35 -7.90 3.69 -15.38
C PHE A 35 -8.95 2.83 -14.70
N GLN A 36 -8.91 2.81 -13.37
CA GLN A 36 -9.88 2.11 -12.53
C GLN A 36 -10.18 2.94 -11.28
N ASN A 37 -11.43 2.92 -10.82
CA ASN A 37 -11.78 3.54 -9.55
C ASN A 37 -11.02 2.86 -8.41
N ILE A 38 -10.51 3.67 -7.46
CA ILE A 38 -9.68 3.18 -6.36
C ILE A 38 -10.41 2.11 -5.52
N ASN A 39 -11.74 2.22 -5.39
CA ASN A 39 -12.56 1.27 -4.64
C ASN A 39 -12.75 -0.09 -5.36
N GLU A 40 -12.43 -0.17 -6.64
CA GLU A 40 -12.54 -1.38 -7.45
C GLU A 40 -11.22 -2.13 -7.58
N VAL A 41 -10.12 -1.53 -7.09
CA VAL A 41 -8.79 -2.15 -7.13
C VAL A 41 -8.78 -3.40 -6.26
N LYS A 42 -8.60 -4.56 -6.89
CA LYS A 42 -8.54 -5.84 -6.18
C LYS A 42 -7.17 -6.07 -5.60
N LYS A 43 -7.15 -6.63 -4.37
CA LYS A 43 -5.91 -7.08 -3.72
C LYS A 43 -5.22 -8.13 -4.61
N GLN A 44 -3.98 -7.83 -5.01
CA GLN A 44 -3.14 -8.79 -5.70
C GLN A 44 -2.42 -9.66 -4.67
N LYS A 45 -2.40 -10.96 -4.91
CA LYS A 45 -1.62 -11.92 -4.11
C LYS A 45 -0.32 -12.24 -4.84
N GLY A 46 0.77 -12.18 -4.12
CA GLY A 46 2.10 -12.47 -4.64
C GLY A 46 3.03 -12.94 -3.52
N VAL A 47 4.31 -13.07 -3.83
CA VAL A 47 5.37 -13.39 -2.86
C VAL A 47 5.57 -12.28 -1.83
N LEU A 48 5.22 -11.05 -2.20
CA LEU A 48 5.27 -9.86 -1.38
C LEU A 48 3.87 -9.27 -1.27
N ASN A 49 3.37 -9.14 -0.04
CA ASN A 49 2.00 -8.69 0.23
C ASN A 49 1.97 -7.63 1.31
N VAL A 50 1.02 -6.71 1.20
CA VAL A 50 0.69 -5.74 2.24
C VAL A 50 -0.80 -5.77 2.54
N GLU A 51 -1.13 -5.65 3.82
CA GLU A 51 -2.50 -5.53 4.32
C GLU A 51 -2.60 -4.28 5.18
N LYS A 52 -3.58 -3.42 4.88
CA LYS A 52 -3.83 -2.18 5.61
C LYS A 52 -5.01 -2.35 6.54
N LEU A 53 -4.81 -2.00 7.80
CA LEU A 53 -5.82 -2.01 8.85
C LEU A 53 -5.86 -0.64 9.52
N LEU A 54 -7.05 -0.17 9.87
CA LEU A 54 -7.27 1.11 10.52
C LEU A 54 -7.85 0.90 11.91
N PHE A 55 -7.32 1.63 12.89
CA PHE A 55 -7.79 1.59 14.27
C PHE A 55 -7.96 3.00 14.80
N VAL A 56 -9.05 3.27 15.49
CA VAL A 56 -9.19 4.48 16.31
C VAL A 56 -8.42 4.28 17.60
N GLU A 57 -7.56 5.24 17.92
CA GLU A 57 -6.85 5.27 19.21
C GLU A 57 -7.67 6.06 20.22
N THR A 58 -8.01 5.41 21.32
CA THR A 58 -8.67 6.04 22.48
C THR A 58 -7.79 5.88 23.72
N ASN A 59 -7.74 6.92 24.54
CA ASN A 59 -6.99 6.91 25.79
C ASN A 59 -7.97 6.94 26.97
N ASN A 60 -8.08 5.87 27.73
CA ASN A 60 -8.84 5.81 28.97
C ASN A 60 -7.93 6.06 30.19
N GLY A 61 -7.23 7.20 30.17
CA GLY A 61 -6.40 7.67 31.30
C GLY A 61 -5.06 6.97 31.47
N THR A 62 -4.99 5.66 31.43
CA THR A 62 -3.74 4.88 31.67
C THR A 62 -3.35 3.95 30.55
N GLU A 63 -4.29 3.56 29.70
CA GLU A 63 -4.03 2.58 28.63
C GLU A 63 -4.45 3.09 27.27
N ARG A 64 -3.55 2.92 26.30
CA ARG A 64 -3.82 3.10 24.88
C ARG A 64 -4.68 1.94 24.39
N GLN A 65 -5.89 2.23 23.94
CA GLN A 65 -6.78 1.23 23.35
C GLN A 65 -6.91 1.49 21.85
N LEU A 66 -6.85 0.41 21.06
CA LEU A 66 -7.04 0.43 19.62
C LEU A 66 -8.32 -0.31 19.26
N ARG A 67 -9.29 0.40 18.70
CA ARG A 67 -10.55 -0.15 18.23
C ARG A 67 -10.55 -0.18 16.70
N PRO A 68 -10.83 -1.32 16.05
CA PRO A 68 -10.90 -1.36 14.59
C PRO A 68 -11.92 -0.37 14.04
N VAL A 69 -11.56 0.31 12.94
CA VAL A 69 -12.50 1.13 12.19
C VAL A 69 -13.44 0.22 11.42
N THR A 70 -14.74 0.40 11.59
CA THR A 70 -15.78 -0.37 10.92
C THR A 70 -16.70 0.55 10.11
N PRO A 71 -17.39 0.06 9.07
CA PRO A 71 -18.33 0.87 8.30
C PRO A 71 -19.50 1.42 9.13
N ASP A 72 -19.86 0.72 10.22
CA ASP A 72 -21.01 1.06 11.06
C ASP A 72 -20.71 2.20 12.04
N GLU A 73 -19.44 2.52 12.26
CA GLU A 73 -19.00 3.56 13.18
C GLU A 73 -18.16 4.61 12.44
N PRO A 74 -18.76 5.74 12.03
CA PRO A 74 -18.05 6.78 11.33
C PRO A 74 -17.01 7.44 12.23
N LEU A 75 -15.88 7.83 11.61
CA LEU A 75 -14.85 8.61 12.28
C LEU A 75 -15.33 10.06 12.51
N SER A 76 -14.88 10.66 13.61
CA SER A 76 -15.12 12.06 13.94
C SER A 76 -13.88 12.91 13.67
N VAL A 77 -14.09 14.17 13.34
CA VAL A 77 -12.97 15.13 13.23
C VAL A 77 -12.26 15.23 14.59
N GLY A 78 -10.94 15.12 14.54
CA GLY A 78 -10.08 15.08 15.73
C GLY A 78 -9.71 13.66 16.18
N ASP A 79 -10.38 12.62 15.68
CA ASP A 79 -10.00 11.25 16.00
C ASP A 79 -8.57 10.98 15.55
N LYS A 80 -7.82 10.31 16.41
CA LYS A 80 -6.51 9.76 16.08
C LYS A 80 -6.66 8.35 15.55
N VAL A 81 -6.25 8.14 14.32
CA VAL A 81 -6.31 6.85 13.64
C VAL A 81 -4.91 6.28 13.51
N VAL A 82 -4.73 5.04 13.94
CA VAL A 82 -3.51 4.27 13.73
C VAL A 82 -3.70 3.43 12.47
N VAL A 83 -2.85 3.67 11.49
CA VAL A 83 -2.73 2.85 10.29
C VAL A 83 -1.72 1.76 10.57
N ARG A 84 -2.15 0.52 10.45
CA ARG A 84 -1.29 -0.67 10.58
C ARG A 84 -1.14 -1.34 9.24
N LEU A 85 0.10 -1.49 8.81
CA LEU A 85 0.47 -2.18 7.57
C LEU A 85 1.14 -3.50 7.95
N VAL A 86 0.52 -4.60 7.56
CA VAL A 86 1.07 -5.94 7.77
C VAL A 86 1.73 -6.39 6.48
N VAL A 87 3.04 -6.39 6.45
CA VAL A 87 3.87 -6.80 5.31
C VAL A 87 4.24 -8.27 5.47
N ARG A 88 4.02 -9.08 4.43
CA ARG A 88 4.40 -10.49 4.40
C ARG A 88 5.21 -10.79 3.17
N THR A 89 6.34 -11.47 3.35
CA THR A 89 7.17 -12.00 2.27
C THR A 89 7.57 -13.44 2.53
N ASP A 90 7.59 -14.25 1.47
CA ASP A 90 7.99 -15.67 1.53
C ASP A 90 9.50 -15.88 1.37
N ARG A 91 10.25 -14.82 1.10
CA ARG A 91 11.70 -14.84 0.94
C ARG A 91 12.31 -13.49 1.28
N GLU A 92 13.62 -13.46 1.49
CA GLU A 92 14.37 -12.21 1.60
C GLU A 92 14.34 -11.44 0.27
N MET A 93 14.19 -10.12 0.37
CA MET A 93 14.17 -9.20 -0.77
C MET A 93 14.99 -7.96 -0.47
N ASP A 94 15.71 -7.48 -1.47
CA ASP A 94 16.46 -6.23 -1.40
C ASP A 94 15.67 -5.10 -2.08
N TYR A 95 15.91 -3.86 -1.62
CA TYR A 95 15.36 -2.64 -2.20
C TYR A 95 13.83 -2.64 -2.35
N VAL A 96 13.14 -2.94 -1.24
CA VAL A 96 11.67 -2.94 -1.22
C VAL A 96 11.15 -1.54 -0.91
N PHE A 97 10.19 -1.10 -1.72
CA PHE A 97 9.46 0.15 -1.54
C PHE A 97 7.99 -0.12 -1.23
N LEU A 98 7.53 0.40 -0.11
CA LEU A 98 6.12 0.38 0.29
C LEU A 98 5.61 1.82 0.32
N LYS A 99 4.54 2.07 -0.42
CA LYS A 99 3.83 3.35 -0.43
C LYS A 99 2.39 3.12 0.01
N ASP A 100 1.97 3.84 1.03
CA ASP A 100 0.59 3.83 1.52
C ASP A 100 -0.07 5.19 1.29
N LEU A 101 -1.06 5.23 0.41
CA LEU A 101 -1.83 6.45 0.15
C LEU A 101 -2.82 6.68 1.31
N ARG A 102 -2.93 7.93 1.74
CA ARG A 102 -3.87 8.36 2.77
C ARG A 102 -5.21 8.79 2.16
N ALA A 103 -6.29 8.64 2.93
CA ALA A 103 -7.56 9.28 2.63
C ALA A 103 -7.40 10.81 2.69
N GLY A 104 -8.14 11.54 1.87
CA GLY A 104 -8.04 13.00 1.80
C GLY A 104 -8.48 13.75 3.06
N CYS A 105 -9.06 13.05 4.04
CA CYS A 105 -9.41 13.60 5.36
C CYS A 105 -8.33 13.35 6.43
N PHE A 106 -7.24 12.66 6.10
CA PHE A 106 -6.20 12.30 7.05
C PHE A 106 -5.00 13.24 6.96
N GLU A 107 -4.60 13.79 8.09
CA GLU A 107 -3.36 14.55 8.27
C GLU A 107 -2.35 13.72 9.06
N PRO A 108 -1.07 13.68 8.67
CA PRO A 108 -0.06 12.90 9.40
C PRO A 108 0.14 13.46 10.80
N ALA A 109 0.20 12.57 11.80
CA ALA A 109 0.51 12.96 13.17
C ALA A 109 2.00 13.26 13.37
N ASP A 110 2.87 12.63 12.58
CA ASP A 110 4.29 12.87 12.55
C ASP A 110 4.71 13.18 11.11
N GLN A 111 5.55 14.20 10.94
CA GLN A 111 6.02 14.66 9.64
C GLN A 111 7.54 14.47 9.48
N LEU A 112 8.20 13.86 10.46
CA LEU A 112 9.64 13.66 10.42
C LEU A 112 10.00 12.39 9.65
N SER A 113 10.87 12.56 8.66
CA SER A 113 11.50 11.43 7.98
C SER A 113 12.68 10.91 8.78
N GLY A 114 12.90 9.60 8.75
CA GLY A 114 14.03 9.02 9.48
C GLY A 114 14.19 7.52 9.28
N SER A 115 15.38 7.04 9.68
CA SER A 115 15.68 5.61 9.73
C SER A 115 15.20 5.02 11.05
N ILE A 116 14.50 3.92 10.98
CA ILE A 116 13.90 3.21 12.10
C ILE A 116 14.37 1.76 12.09
N TYR A 117 14.74 1.26 13.29
CA TYR A 117 14.97 -0.16 13.51
C TYR A 117 13.85 -0.72 14.38
N ARG A 118 13.12 -1.68 13.87
CA ARG A 118 12.02 -2.34 14.59
C ARG A 118 11.90 -3.80 14.15
N ASP A 119 11.68 -4.67 15.11
CA ASP A 119 11.44 -6.10 14.88
C ASP A 119 12.48 -6.79 13.97
N GLY A 120 13.76 -6.39 14.12
CA GLY A 120 14.87 -6.96 13.37
C GLY A 120 15.08 -6.38 11.98
N VAL A 121 14.32 -5.34 11.60
CA VAL A 121 14.39 -4.72 10.26
C VAL A 121 14.69 -3.24 10.34
N TRP A 122 15.62 -2.79 9.50
CA TRP A 122 15.87 -1.38 9.23
C TRP A 122 15.01 -0.91 8.06
N TYR A 123 14.38 0.24 8.22
CA TYR A 123 13.70 0.93 7.14
C TYR A 123 13.80 2.45 7.30
N TYR A 124 13.72 3.15 6.17
CA TYR A 124 13.59 4.60 6.15
C TYR A 124 12.13 4.94 5.95
N GLN A 125 11.57 5.72 6.87
CA GLN A 125 10.18 6.21 6.81
C GLN A 125 10.17 7.66 6.35
N SER A 126 9.29 7.99 5.40
CA SER A 126 9.18 9.33 4.83
C SER A 126 7.71 9.69 4.60
N PRO A 127 7.12 10.47 5.51
CA PRO A 127 5.78 11.01 5.31
C PRO A 127 5.78 12.10 4.23
N THR A 128 4.70 12.14 3.46
CA THR A 128 4.35 13.22 2.53
C THR A 128 2.91 13.65 2.79
N ASP A 129 2.43 14.69 2.11
CA ASP A 129 1.04 15.16 2.27
C ASP A 129 0.00 14.08 1.94
N VAL A 130 0.28 13.21 0.97
CA VAL A 130 -0.68 12.24 0.45
C VAL A 130 -0.34 10.79 0.76
N SER A 131 0.86 10.50 1.25
CA SER A 131 1.30 9.12 1.48
C SER A 131 2.29 8.98 2.62
N GLU A 132 2.36 7.77 3.16
CA GLU A 132 3.44 7.29 3.99
C GLU A 132 4.31 6.33 3.19
N ASN A 133 5.62 6.56 3.18
CA ASN A 133 6.56 5.81 2.36
C ASN A 133 7.58 5.10 3.25
N PHE A 134 7.87 3.84 2.92
CA PHE A 134 8.84 3.01 3.64
C PHE A 134 9.81 2.40 2.63
N PHE A 135 11.09 2.58 2.89
CA PHE A 135 12.16 2.05 2.05
C PHE A 135 12.98 1.04 2.86
N PHE A 136 13.06 -0.17 2.36
CA PHE A 136 13.85 -1.24 2.95
C PHE A 136 15.03 -1.54 2.03
N GLU A 137 16.25 -1.42 2.55
CA GLU A 137 17.43 -1.90 1.85
C GLU A 137 17.39 -3.42 1.75
N ARG A 138 17.01 -4.07 2.88
CA ARG A 138 16.82 -5.51 2.98
C ARG A 138 15.58 -5.80 3.81
N LEU A 139 14.68 -6.60 3.26
CA LEU A 139 13.49 -7.12 3.93
C LEU A 139 13.64 -8.63 4.07
N PRO A 140 13.90 -9.18 5.28
CA PRO A 140 13.99 -10.61 5.51
C PRO A 140 12.67 -11.33 5.23
N GLN A 141 12.72 -12.65 5.03
CA GLN A 141 11.53 -13.48 5.00
C GLN A 141 10.76 -13.37 6.33
N GLY A 142 9.44 -13.15 6.25
CA GLY A 142 8.61 -13.09 7.46
C GLY A 142 7.38 -12.21 7.34
N THR A 143 6.87 -11.85 8.52
CA THR A 143 5.75 -10.90 8.68
C THR A 143 6.20 -9.74 9.55
N PHE A 144 6.02 -8.52 9.04
CA PHE A 144 6.42 -7.29 9.70
C PHE A 144 5.22 -6.37 9.86
N VAL A 145 5.17 -5.67 10.98
CA VAL A 145 4.08 -4.73 11.28
C VAL A 145 4.65 -3.32 11.37
N LEU A 146 4.16 -2.45 10.49
CA LEU A 146 4.48 -1.03 10.50
C LEU A 146 3.25 -0.27 10.99
N GLU A 147 3.46 0.73 11.81
CA GLU A 147 2.38 1.59 12.30
C GLU A 147 2.77 3.05 12.19
N TYR A 148 1.82 3.85 11.75
CA TYR A 148 1.89 5.30 11.82
C TYR A 148 0.53 5.87 12.20
N ALA A 149 0.50 7.09 12.71
CA ALA A 149 -0.72 7.74 13.15
C ALA A 149 -1.11 8.90 12.24
N VAL A 150 -2.42 9.11 12.11
CA VAL A 150 -3.01 10.25 11.40
C VAL A 150 -4.15 10.82 12.24
N TYR A 151 -4.50 12.08 11.98
CA TYR A 151 -5.69 12.71 12.54
C TYR A 151 -6.74 12.92 11.46
N VAL A 152 -8.00 12.73 11.82
CA VAL A 152 -9.14 13.07 10.96
C VAL A 152 -9.31 14.59 10.98
N SER A 153 -9.13 15.24 9.84
CA SER A 153 -9.15 16.71 9.72
C SER A 153 -10.43 17.25 9.09
N ARG A 154 -11.19 16.42 8.39
CA ARG A 154 -12.37 16.86 7.62
C ARG A 154 -13.50 15.85 7.68
N THR A 155 -14.74 16.37 7.62
CA THR A 155 -15.95 15.56 7.42
C THR A 155 -16.15 15.27 5.95
N GLY A 156 -16.78 14.14 5.63
CA GLY A 156 -17.09 13.74 4.26
C GLY A 156 -16.95 12.23 4.06
N GLU A 157 -17.14 11.82 2.83
CA GLU A 157 -16.96 10.44 2.40
C GLU A 157 -15.69 10.35 1.54
N TYR A 158 -14.73 9.55 1.95
CA TYR A 158 -13.41 9.48 1.34
C TYR A 158 -13.00 8.04 1.06
N ALA A 159 -12.33 7.83 -0.08
CA ALA A 159 -11.64 6.58 -0.32
C ALA A 159 -10.46 6.42 0.65
N GLY A 160 -10.30 5.23 1.23
CA GLY A 160 -9.29 4.94 2.26
C GLY A 160 -7.84 4.96 1.78
N GLY A 161 -7.61 5.19 0.48
CA GLY A 161 -6.29 5.06 -0.14
C GLY A 161 -5.88 3.59 -0.32
N ILE A 162 -4.88 3.35 -1.13
CA ILE A 162 -4.33 2.02 -1.39
C ILE A 162 -2.87 1.94 -0.94
N SER A 163 -2.48 0.74 -0.53
CA SER A 163 -1.08 0.41 -0.22
C SER A 163 -0.49 -0.35 -1.39
N THR A 164 0.68 0.06 -1.85
CA THR A 164 1.45 -0.64 -2.87
C THR A 164 2.81 -1.02 -2.34
N ILE A 165 3.24 -2.23 -2.62
CA ILE A 165 4.56 -2.72 -2.22
C ILE A 165 5.23 -3.39 -3.41
N GLN A 166 6.49 -3.08 -3.65
CA GLN A 166 7.25 -3.61 -4.77
C GLN A 166 8.74 -3.70 -4.45
N CYS A 167 9.42 -4.61 -5.10
CA CYS A 167 10.87 -4.66 -5.18
C CYS A 167 11.30 -3.75 -6.34
N LEU A 168 12.30 -2.89 -6.14
CA LEU A 168 12.80 -1.93 -7.13
C LEU A 168 13.81 -2.58 -8.07
#